data_b68e56d7d4dde87583685476621df9b2
#
_entry.id   b68e56d7d4dde87583685476621df9b2
#
_cell.length_a   1.000
_cell.length_b   1.000
_cell.length_c   1.000
_cell.angle_alpha   90.00
_cell.angle_beta   90.00
_cell.angle_gamma   90.00
#
_symmetry.space_group_name_H-M   'P 1'
#
loop_
_entity.id
_entity.type
_entity.pdbx_description
1 polymer ?
#
loop_
_entity_poly.entity_id
_entity_poly.type
_entity_poly.pdbx_seq_one_letter_code
_entity_poly.pdbx_strand_id
1 'polypeptide(L)'
;LAGSFSFIEDNERKNIELTAQSINIKPSPDIDPNLIVDVSEFKPMAQPSYTRTVASSVSCIRQVPYQEAGGNGYVVNVLVSKGNKKKFAKIQETIPEGYTAVKEEAQGAIFTFKDQTAKFLWMNLPSDPYFVVSYTLIPNTEGAEKPDLDGQFSFIEDENTRNIQSVEKDVHLANT
;
A
#
# COMPACT_ATOMS: atom_id res chain seq x y z
N LEU A 1 -27.34 -20.18 -5.10
CA LEU A 1 -25.90 -20.12 -4.76
C LEU A 1 -25.63 -21.20 -3.72
N ALA A 2 -24.65 -22.04 -3.96
CA ALA A 2 -24.12 -23.02 -3.02
C ALA A 2 -22.63 -22.83 -2.89
N GLY A 3 -22.09 -23.15 -1.76
CA GLY A 3 -20.66 -23.02 -1.50
C GLY A 3 -20.24 -23.79 -0.26
N SER A 4 -18.93 -23.91 -0.03
CA SER A 4 -18.38 -24.49 1.19
C SER A 4 -17.27 -23.60 1.74
N PHE A 5 -17.15 -23.59 3.05
CA PHE A 5 -16.06 -22.93 3.76
C PHE A 5 -15.16 -23.99 4.38
N SER A 6 -13.85 -23.93 4.07
CA SER A 6 -12.86 -24.86 4.59
C SER A 6 -11.91 -24.13 5.54
N PHE A 7 -11.64 -24.73 6.69
CA PHE A 7 -10.69 -24.18 7.68
C PHE A 7 -9.89 -25.32 8.33
N ILE A 8 -8.82 -24.98 9.02
CA ILE A 8 -8.01 -25.92 9.78
C ILE A 8 -8.27 -25.68 11.27
N GLU A 9 -8.64 -26.75 11.97
CA GLU A 9 -8.76 -26.79 13.41
C GLU A 9 -8.09 -28.06 13.92
N ASP A 10 -7.26 -27.94 14.96
CA ASP A 10 -6.47 -29.03 15.53
C ASP A 10 -5.63 -29.80 14.49
N ASN A 11 -5.04 -29.09 13.53
CA ASN A 11 -4.27 -29.64 12.42
C ASN A 11 -5.07 -30.52 11.44
N GLU A 12 -6.40 -30.52 11.52
CA GLU A 12 -7.30 -31.19 10.61
C GLU A 12 -8.10 -30.19 9.77
N ARG A 13 -8.27 -30.52 8.48
CA ARG A 13 -9.09 -29.70 7.57
C ARG A 13 -10.56 -30.03 7.79
N LYS A 14 -11.34 -29.03 8.20
CA LYS A 14 -12.79 -29.08 8.33
C LYS A 14 -13.48 -28.30 7.22
N ASN A 15 -14.63 -28.79 6.77
CA ASN A 15 -15.48 -28.15 5.77
C ASN A 15 -16.87 -27.95 6.34
N ILE A 16 -17.41 -26.73 6.12
CA ILE A 16 -18.79 -26.41 6.41
C ILE A 16 -19.49 -26.12 5.09
N GLU A 17 -20.55 -26.90 4.79
CA GLU A 17 -21.39 -26.64 3.63
C GLU A 17 -22.28 -25.43 3.92
N LEU A 18 -22.31 -24.46 3.00
CA LEU A 18 -23.19 -23.33 3.07
C LEU A 18 -24.54 -23.78 2.51
N THR A 19 -25.61 -23.56 3.28
CA THR A 19 -27.00 -23.91 2.87
C THR A 19 -27.32 -23.18 1.56
N ALA A 20 -27.68 -23.95 0.53
CA ALA A 20 -28.07 -23.38 -0.76
C ALA A 20 -29.32 -22.53 -0.59
N GLN A 21 -29.26 -21.26 -0.98
CA GLN A 21 -30.43 -20.38 -1.04
C GLN A 21 -30.84 -20.16 -2.50
N SER A 22 -32.09 -20.40 -2.78
CA SER A 22 -32.71 -20.04 -4.06
C SER A 22 -33.24 -18.62 -3.96
N ILE A 23 -32.66 -17.71 -4.75
CA ILE A 23 -33.18 -16.35 -4.89
C ILE A 23 -34.08 -16.35 -6.12
N ASN A 24 -35.36 -16.13 -5.94
CA ASN A 24 -36.31 -15.99 -7.05
C ASN A 24 -36.37 -14.51 -7.42
N ILE A 25 -35.66 -14.13 -8.46
CA ILE A 25 -35.71 -12.77 -9.00
C ILE A 25 -36.90 -12.70 -9.94
N LYS A 26 -37.97 -12.04 -9.51
CA LYS A 26 -39.08 -11.71 -10.41
C LYS A 26 -38.70 -10.45 -11.18
N PRO A 27 -38.83 -10.42 -12.50
CA PRO A 27 -38.65 -9.18 -13.25
C PRO A 27 -39.67 -8.15 -12.72
N SER A 28 -39.22 -6.91 -12.52
CA SER A 28 -40.10 -5.81 -12.14
C SER A 28 -41.12 -5.58 -13.27
N PRO A 29 -42.44 -5.53 -12.97
CA PRO A 29 -43.48 -5.29 -14.01
C PRO A 29 -43.37 -3.88 -14.64
N ASP A 30 -42.55 -2.99 -14.08
CA ASP A 30 -42.45 -1.59 -14.52
C ASP A 30 -41.22 -1.32 -15.42
N ILE A 31 -40.53 -2.37 -15.88
CA ILE A 31 -39.42 -2.19 -16.84
C ILE A 31 -40.03 -2.07 -18.23
N ASP A 32 -39.82 -0.90 -18.87
CA ASP A 32 -40.20 -0.67 -20.26
C ASP A 32 -39.59 -1.79 -21.14
N PRO A 33 -40.42 -2.55 -21.92
CA PRO A 33 -39.91 -3.61 -22.78
C PRO A 33 -38.82 -3.15 -23.76
N ASN A 34 -38.75 -1.88 -24.10
CA ASN A 34 -37.74 -1.32 -24.97
C ASN A 34 -36.38 -1.15 -24.28
N LEU A 35 -36.34 -1.30 -22.95
CA LEU A 35 -35.08 -1.29 -22.15
C LEU A 35 -34.53 -2.70 -21.88
N ILE A 36 -35.28 -3.74 -22.30
CA ILE A 36 -34.81 -5.12 -22.18
C ILE A 36 -33.89 -5.39 -23.38
N VAL A 37 -32.62 -5.35 -23.13
CA VAL A 37 -31.60 -5.73 -24.14
C VAL A 37 -31.39 -7.25 -24.05
N ASP A 38 -31.51 -7.95 -25.17
CA ASP A 38 -31.20 -9.38 -25.24
C ASP A 38 -29.72 -9.57 -24.94
N VAL A 39 -29.39 -10.46 -24.01
CA VAL A 39 -28.00 -10.76 -23.62
C VAL A 39 -27.17 -11.23 -24.81
N SER A 40 -27.80 -11.81 -25.84
CA SER A 40 -27.12 -12.21 -27.09
C SER A 40 -26.65 -11.02 -27.95
N GLU A 41 -27.24 -9.83 -27.75
CA GLU A 41 -26.83 -8.58 -28.41
C GLU A 41 -25.65 -7.92 -27.71
N PHE A 42 -25.35 -8.32 -26.47
CA PHE A 42 -24.13 -7.92 -25.80
C PHE A 42 -22.93 -8.59 -26.49
N LYS A 43 -22.40 -7.95 -27.50
CA LYS A 43 -21.04 -8.27 -27.93
C LYS A 43 -20.15 -7.97 -26.71
N PRO A 44 -19.40 -8.99 -26.20
CA PRO A 44 -18.43 -8.70 -25.17
C PRO A 44 -17.53 -7.61 -25.73
N MET A 45 -17.66 -6.42 -25.20
CA MET A 45 -16.69 -5.37 -25.46
C MET A 45 -15.37 -6.02 -25.09
N ALA A 46 -14.47 -6.17 -26.10
CA ALA A 46 -13.14 -6.66 -25.86
C ALA A 46 -12.65 -5.87 -24.64
N GLN A 47 -12.52 -6.56 -23.52
CA GLN A 47 -11.98 -5.90 -22.34
C GLN A 47 -10.70 -5.26 -22.86
N PRO A 48 -10.55 -3.93 -22.73
CA PRO A 48 -9.27 -3.36 -23.06
C PRO A 48 -8.29 -4.23 -22.31
N SER A 49 -7.44 -4.92 -23.06
CA SER A 49 -6.34 -5.64 -22.46
C SER A 49 -5.55 -4.53 -21.78
N TYR A 50 -5.86 -4.31 -20.50
CA TYR A 50 -4.95 -3.60 -19.65
C TYR A 50 -3.73 -4.51 -19.62
N THR A 51 -2.92 -4.41 -20.65
CA THR A 51 -1.52 -4.69 -20.51
C THR A 51 -1.17 -3.77 -19.35
N ARG A 52 -1.10 -4.36 -18.16
CA ARG A 52 -0.55 -3.67 -17.01
C ARG A 52 0.86 -3.35 -17.46
N THR A 53 1.00 -2.23 -18.15
CA THR A 53 2.28 -1.62 -18.37
C THR A 53 2.69 -1.37 -16.92
N VAL A 54 3.48 -2.29 -16.38
CA VAL A 54 4.17 -2.06 -15.11
C VAL A 54 4.85 -0.75 -15.39
N ALA A 55 4.30 0.31 -14.83
CA ALA A 55 4.84 1.63 -15.06
C ALA A 55 6.32 1.49 -14.72
N SER A 56 7.18 1.60 -15.71
CA SER A 56 8.63 1.46 -15.56
C SER A 56 9.20 2.59 -14.68
N SER A 57 8.33 3.49 -14.24
CA SER A 57 8.68 4.60 -13.37
C SER A 57 8.63 4.14 -11.91
N VAL A 58 9.79 4.15 -11.29
CA VAL A 58 9.92 4.04 -9.84
C VAL A 58 9.21 5.23 -9.20
N SER A 59 8.43 4.98 -8.14
CA SER A 59 7.75 6.03 -7.40
C SER A 59 7.86 5.81 -5.90
N CYS A 60 7.85 6.92 -5.15
CA CYS A 60 7.88 6.95 -3.71
C CYS A 60 6.75 7.86 -3.22
N ILE A 61 5.80 7.30 -2.50
CA ILE A 61 4.60 8.00 -2.01
C ILE A 61 4.59 7.89 -0.50
N ARG A 62 4.57 9.03 0.17
CA ARG A 62 4.35 9.11 1.61
C ARG A 62 2.89 9.41 1.88
N GLN A 63 2.26 8.60 2.74
CA GLN A 63 0.96 8.92 3.31
C GLN A 63 1.09 10.16 4.20
N VAL A 64 0.09 11.04 4.17
CA VAL A 64 0.00 12.13 5.14
C VAL A 64 0.15 11.59 6.55
N PRO A 65 1.12 12.08 7.36
CA PRO A 65 1.31 11.62 8.73
C PRO A 65 0.02 11.75 9.55
N TYR A 66 -0.33 10.72 10.30
CA TYR A 66 -1.56 10.67 11.10
C TYR A 66 -1.28 10.16 12.51
N GLN A 67 -2.15 10.51 13.46
CA GLN A 67 -2.11 9.98 14.81
C GLN A 67 -3.10 8.82 14.97
N GLU A 68 -2.68 7.76 15.61
CA GLU A 68 -3.59 6.70 16.04
C GLU A 68 -4.38 7.15 17.28
N ALA A 69 -5.57 6.59 17.43
CA ALA A 69 -6.43 6.89 18.58
C ALA A 69 -5.73 6.54 19.91
N GLY A 70 -5.50 7.55 20.74
CA GLY A 70 -4.81 7.40 22.03
C GLY A 70 -3.28 7.41 21.96
N GLY A 71 -2.70 7.54 20.78
CA GLY A 71 -1.26 7.75 20.58
C GLY A 71 -0.89 9.24 20.58
N ASN A 72 0.33 9.55 21.01
CA ASN A 72 0.88 10.90 20.92
C ASN A 72 1.89 11.05 19.77
N GLY A 73 2.13 10.00 19.00
CA GLY A 73 3.05 9.98 17.86
C GLY A 73 2.31 10.07 16.51
N TYR A 74 3.06 10.48 15.50
CA TYR A 74 2.57 10.49 14.11
C TYR A 74 3.12 9.27 13.36
N VAL A 75 2.22 8.43 12.86
CA VAL A 75 2.59 7.29 11.99
C VAL A 75 2.87 7.82 10.58
N VAL A 76 3.99 7.38 10.03
CA VAL A 76 4.42 7.71 8.67
C VAL A 76 4.60 6.41 7.88
N ASN A 77 3.82 6.25 6.84
CA ASN A 77 3.90 5.15 5.90
C ASN A 77 4.46 5.63 4.56
N VAL A 78 5.44 4.91 4.03
CA VAL A 78 6.06 5.22 2.73
C VAL A 78 5.96 4.01 1.81
N LEU A 79 5.18 4.15 0.76
CA LEU A 79 5.04 3.17 -0.33
C LEU A 79 6.10 3.42 -1.39
N VAL A 80 6.88 2.40 -1.66
CA VAL A 80 7.82 2.39 -2.79
C VAL A 80 7.30 1.42 -3.86
N SER A 81 7.06 1.93 -5.06
CA SER A 81 6.89 1.12 -6.25
C SER A 81 8.22 1.13 -7.01
N LYS A 82 8.92 0.00 -7.00
CA LYS A 82 10.28 -0.12 -7.55
C LYS A 82 10.35 -0.94 -8.84
N GLY A 83 9.22 -1.57 -9.21
CA GLY A 83 9.18 -2.50 -10.34
C GLY A 83 10.18 -3.65 -10.16
N ASN A 84 11.06 -3.83 -11.13
CA ASN A 84 12.05 -4.91 -11.16
C ASN A 84 13.41 -4.56 -10.51
N LYS A 85 13.54 -3.40 -9.88
CA LYS A 85 14.79 -3.00 -9.21
C LYS A 85 15.06 -3.92 -8.02
N LYS A 86 16.32 -4.38 -7.87
CA LYS A 86 16.72 -5.36 -6.84
C LYS A 86 17.96 -4.97 -6.05
N LYS A 87 18.75 -4.05 -6.59
CA LYS A 87 20.04 -3.65 -6.04
C LYS A 87 19.87 -2.71 -4.84
N PHE A 88 20.98 -2.21 -4.36
CA PHE A 88 21.09 -1.20 -3.31
C PHE A 88 20.09 -0.05 -3.48
N ALA A 89 19.45 0.32 -2.38
CA ALA A 89 18.58 1.48 -2.33
C ALA A 89 18.50 2.07 -0.93
N LYS A 90 18.04 3.32 -0.83
CA LYS A 90 17.78 3.98 0.45
C LYS A 90 16.58 4.90 0.35
N ILE A 91 15.80 4.98 1.43
CA ILE A 91 14.92 6.11 1.72
C ILE A 91 15.63 7.00 2.72
N GLN A 92 15.51 8.29 2.54
CA GLN A 92 16.07 9.28 3.43
C GLN A 92 15.05 10.39 3.63
N GLU A 93 14.58 10.58 4.87
CA GLU A 93 13.57 11.57 5.23
C GLU A 93 14.16 12.56 6.21
N THR A 94 14.01 13.84 5.93
CA THR A 94 14.38 14.93 6.83
C THR A 94 13.25 15.14 7.82
N ILE A 95 13.57 14.98 9.10
CA ILE A 95 12.62 15.10 10.19
C ILE A 95 12.79 16.49 10.83
N PRO A 96 11.72 17.25 11.04
CA PRO A 96 11.83 18.55 11.70
C PRO A 96 12.35 18.41 13.15
N GLU A 97 12.97 19.46 13.65
CA GLU A 97 13.36 19.53 15.06
C GLU A 97 12.13 19.35 15.96
N GLY A 98 12.33 18.75 17.10
CA GLY A 98 11.24 18.47 18.06
C GLY A 98 10.58 17.10 17.87
N TYR A 99 11.08 16.27 16.95
CA TYR A 99 10.61 14.90 16.75
C TYR A 99 11.74 13.89 16.81
N THR A 100 11.40 12.70 17.29
CA THR A 100 12.28 11.52 17.27
C THR A 100 11.61 10.42 16.41
N ALA A 101 12.35 9.87 15.45
CA ALA A 101 11.84 8.80 14.60
C ALA A 101 12.14 7.42 15.19
N VAL A 102 11.11 6.58 15.32
CA VAL A 102 11.19 5.20 15.80
C VAL A 102 10.72 4.26 14.68
N LYS A 103 11.49 3.25 14.40
CA LYS A 103 11.16 2.25 13.38
C LYS A 103 9.95 1.42 13.79
N GLU A 104 9.03 1.20 12.84
CA GLU A 104 7.96 0.20 12.93
C GLU A 104 8.25 -0.94 11.94
N GLU A 105 8.04 -0.76 10.64
CA GLU A 105 8.29 -1.77 9.62
C GLU A 105 9.37 -1.30 8.64
N ALA A 106 10.37 -2.12 8.40
CA ALA A 106 11.52 -1.76 7.58
C ALA A 106 11.70 -2.59 6.30
N GLN A 107 10.93 -3.66 6.11
CA GLN A 107 11.04 -4.54 4.93
C GLN A 107 12.49 -4.99 4.66
N GLY A 108 13.19 -5.40 5.72
CA GLY A 108 14.59 -5.85 5.65
C GLY A 108 15.63 -4.72 5.53
N ALA A 109 15.24 -3.46 5.61
CA ALA A 109 16.20 -2.34 5.65
C ALA A 109 16.89 -2.23 7.01
N ILE A 110 18.11 -1.70 6.98
CA ILE A 110 18.75 -1.14 8.16
C ILE A 110 18.15 0.25 8.39
N PHE A 111 17.47 0.45 9.52
CA PHE A 111 16.95 1.74 9.92
C PHE A 111 17.93 2.48 10.81
N THR A 112 18.10 3.76 10.57
CA THR A 112 18.85 4.67 11.45
C THR A 112 18.16 6.02 11.53
N PHE A 113 18.18 6.62 12.72
CA PHE A 113 17.77 8.00 12.93
C PHE A 113 18.94 8.76 13.57
N LYS A 114 19.45 9.74 12.85
CA LYS A 114 20.58 10.56 13.30
C LYS A 114 20.55 11.92 12.60
N ASP A 115 20.92 12.97 13.31
CA ASP A 115 21.00 14.34 12.78
C ASP A 115 19.72 14.74 12.03
N GLN A 116 18.57 14.54 12.68
CA GLN A 116 17.21 14.77 12.14
C GLN A 116 16.95 14.10 10.77
N THR A 117 17.61 12.97 10.54
CA THR A 117 17.43 12.19 9.32
C THR A 117 17.05 10.76 9.67
N ALA A 118 15.86 10.34 9.24
CA ALA A 118 15.44 8.95 9.25
C ALA A 118 15.88 8.29 7.93
N LYS A 119 16.58 7.17 8.03
CA LYS A 119 17.12 6.47 6.86
C LYS A 119 16.81 4.99 6.92
N PHE A 120 16.26 4.47 5.81
CA PHE A 120 16.13 3.05 5.52
C PHE A 120 17.13 2.68 4.43
N LEU A 121 17.97 1.67 4.68
CA LEU A 121 19.03 1.26 3.79
C LEU A 121 18.88 -0.22 3.44
N TRP A 122 18.75 -0.55 2.18
CA TRP A 122 18.75 -1.92 1.65
C TRP A 122 20.05 -2.20 0.88
N MET A 123 20.69 -3.31 1.19
CA MET A 123 21.74 -3.86 0.31
C MET A 123 21.12 -4.52 -0.92
N ASN A 124 19.96 -5.18 -0.70
CA ASN A 124 19.10 -5.71 -1.75
C ASN A 124 17.65 -5.36 -1.40
N LEU A 125 16.92 -4.82 -2.36
CA LEU A 125 15.50 -4.51 -2.22
C LEU A 125 14.66 -5.78 -2.05
N PRO A 126 13.48 -5.70 -1.39
CA PRO A 126 12.52 -6.79 -1.32
C PRO A 126 12.19 -7.38 -2.69
N SER A 127 11.71 -8.64 -2.72
CA SER A 127 11.35 -9.33 -3.98
C SER A 127 10.18 -8.67 -4.69
N ASP A 128 9.21 -8.19 -3.92
CA ASP A 128 7.98 -7.64 -4.43
C ASP A 128 8.19 -6.32 -5.20
N PRO A 129 7.40 -6.06 -6.24
CA PRO A 129 7.55 -4.86 -7.07
C PRO A 129 7.20 -3.56 -6.32
N TYR A 130 6.51 -3.66 -5.20
CA TYR A 130 6.17 -2.56 -4.29
C TYR A 130 6.21 -3.06 -2.84
N PHE A 131 6.51 -2.17 -1.92
CA PHE A 131 6.51 -2.44 -0.49
C PHE A 131 6.25 -1.15 0.30
N VAL A 132 5.82 -1.30 1.54
CA VAL A 132 5.60 -0.20 2.48
C VAL A 132 6.59 -0.32 3.62
N VAL A 133 7.24 0.79 3.97
CA VAL A 133 7.96 0.93 5.23
C VAL A 133 7.22 1.90 6.13
N SER A 134 7.35 1.74 7.43
CA SER A 134 6.72 2.63 8.40
C SER A 134 7.63 2.97 9.56
N TYR A 135 7.40 4.16 10.11
CA TYR A 135 8.04 4.65 11.31
C TYR A 135 7.10 5.61 12.05
N THR A 136 7.30 5.77 13.35
CA THR A 136 6.54 6.70 14.17
C THR A 136 7.42 7.88 14.56
N LEU A 137 6.88 9.09 14.40
CA LEU A 137 7.48 10.33 14.88
C LEU A 137 6.91 10.67 16.24
N ILE A 138 7.74 10.58 17.26
CA ILE A 138 7.37 10.92 18.64
C ILE A 138 7.74 12.39 18.87
N PRO A 139 6.77 13.26 19.17
CA PRO A 139 7.06 14.64 19.50
C PRO A 139 7.75 14.75 20.86
N ASN A 140 8.73 15.62 20.96
CA ASN A 140 9.45 15.90 22.21
C ASN A 140 8.63 16.78 23.18
N THR A 141 7.54 17.40 22.70
CA THR A 141 6.63 18.24 23.47
C THR A 141 5.17 17.87 23.19
N GLU A 142 4.31 17.94 24.19
CA GLU A 142 2.88 17.73 24.01
C GLU A 142 2.26 18.81 23.10
N GLY A 143 1.29 18.42 22.28
CA GLY A 143 0.56 19.33 21.40
C GLY A 143 1.36 19.81 20.20
N ALA A 144 2.45 19.12 19.83
CA ALA A 144 3.19 19.43 18.62
C ALA A 144 2.31 19.31 17.36
N GLU A 145 2.43 20.25 16.45
CA GLU A 145 1.71 20.25 15.18
C GLU A 145 2.15 19.06 14.29
N LYS A 146 1.32 18.72 13.31
CA LYS A 146 1.68 17.70 12.30
C LYS A 146 3.02 18.04 11.65
N PRO A 147 3.99 17.12 11.63
CA PRO A 147 5.31 17.37 11.03
C PRO A 147 5.19 17.54 9.51
N ASP A 148 5.88 18.53 8.97
CA ASP A 148 6.14 18.66 7.55
C ASP A 148 7.44 17.92 7.22
N LEU A 149 7.38 17.00 6.26
CA LEU A 149 8.45 16.06 5.95
C LEU A 149 8.94 16.25 4.51
N ASP A 150 10.25 16.26 4.35
CA ASP A 150 10.87 16.16 3.04
C ASP A 150 11.69 14.85 2.95
N GLY A 151 11.63 14.20 1.81
CA GLY A 151 12.28 12.91 1.67
C GLY A 151 12.54 12.49 0.24
N GLN A 152 13.47 11.55 0.10
CA GLN A 152 13.83 11.01 -1.20
C GLN A 152 14.09 9.50 -1.14
N PHE A 153 13.80 8.83 -2.24
CA PHE A 153 14.18 7.46 -2.50
C PHE A 153 15.30 7.43 -3.53
N SER A 154 16.42 6.80 -3.18
CA SER A 154 17.59 6.63 -4.04
C SER A 154 17.76 5.15 -4.37
N PHE A 155 18.02 4.83 -5.62
CA PHE A 155 18.17 3.45 -6.12
C PHE A 155 19.20 3.38 -7.25
N ILE A 156 19.64 2.17 -7.58
CA ILE A 156 20.57 1.95 -8.70
C ILE A 156 19.78 1.59 -9.96
N GLU A 157 20.05 2.34 -11.02
CA GLU A 157 19.57 2.10 -12.38
C GLU A 157 20.70 2.28 -13.36
N ASP A 158 20.95 1.27 -14.22
CA ASP A 158 22.03 1.28 -15.21
C ASP A 158 23.38 1.73 -14.62
N GLU A 159 23.73 1.14 -13.47
CA GLU A 159 24.95 1.41 -12.69
C GLU A 159 25.05 2.84 -12.10
N ASN A 160 24.04 3.67 -12.30
CA ASN A 160 23.98 5.01 -11.75
C ASN A 160 22.99 5.10 -10.59
N THR A 161 23.28 5.99 -9.66
CA THR A 161 22.34 6.34 -8.61
C THR A 161 21.29 7.30 -9.17
N ARG A 162 20.01 6.91 -9.03
CA ARG A 162 18.85 7.75 -9.31
C ARG A 162 18.20 8.16 -8.01
N ASN A 163 17.70 9.38 -7.97
CA ASN A 163 16.97 9.92 -6.83
C ASN A 163 15.59 10.39 -7.31
N ILE A 164 14.57 10.08 -6.52
CA ILE A 164 13.21 10.60 -6.71
C ILE A 164 12.72 11.13 -5.37
N GLN A 165 11.93 12.18 -5.40
CA GLN A 165 11.32 12.76 -4.20
C GLN A 165 10.18 11.88 -3.70
N SER A 166 10.04 11.80 -2.37
CA SER A 166 8.83 11.28 -1.72
C SER A 166 7.71 12.29 -1.91
N VAL A 167 6.61 11.86 -2.53
CA VAL A 167 5.44 12.73 -2.74
C VAL A 167 4.41 12.43 -1.66
N GLU A 168 4.08 13.42 -0.84
CA GLU A 168 3.01 13.28 0.16
C GLU A 168 1.64 13.23 -0.53
N LYS A 169 0.82 12.26 -0.14
CA LYS A 169 -0.54 12.09 -0.65
C LYS A 169 -1.49 11.71 0.47
N ASP A 170 -2.70 12.21 0.38
CA ASP A 170 -3.82 11.77 1.21
C ASP A 170 -4.34 10.43 0.68
N VAL A 171 -3.67 9.37 1.10
CA VAL A 171 -3.97 7.97 0.78
C VAL A 171 -3.89 7.16 2.05
N HIS A 172 -4.62 6.05 2.12
CA HIS A 172 -4.50 5.10 3.23
C HIS A 172 -3.65 3.92 2.79
N LEU A 173 -2.48 3.78 3.39
CA LEU A 173 -1.58 2.65 3.18
C LEU A 173 -1.76 1.68 4.35
N ALA A 174 -2.46 0.57 4.10
CA ALA A 174 -2.54 -0.51 5.08
C ALA A 174 -1.22 -1.28 5.10
N ASN A 175 -0.72 -1.56 6.30
CA ASN A 175 0.35 -2.55 6.47
C ASN A 175 -0.27 -3.92 6.20
N THR A 176 0.15 -4.59 5.12
CA THR A 176 -0.25 -5.97 4.79
C THR A 176 0.79 -6.95 5.31
#